data_d94b2ab9fbfc788ad3da2529fed37d23
#
_entry.id   d94b2ab9fbfc788ad3da2529fed37d23
#
_cell.length_a   1.000
_cell.length_b   1.000
_cell.length_c   1.000
_cell.angle_alpha   90.00
_cell.angle_beta   90.00
_cell.angle_gamma   90.00
#
_symmetry.space_group_name_H-M   'P 1'
#
loop_
_entity.id
_entity.type
_entity.pdbx_description
1 polymer ?
#
loop_
_entity_poly.entity_id
_entity_poly.type
_entity_poly.pdbx_seq_one_letter_code
_entity_poly.pdbx_strand_id
1 'polypeptide(L)'
;MKLISQIFFLFLLTILNCYSSENINFNKWKKNFKKVALANDISEQTFDTAMQNARFLPKVIEYDRFQPEFYEDTKTYIGKRTSTKKLKKGVDFYENNSNLINLVEKNFGVEKELLLSLMGIETNFGTYVGKMDIISSLATLSYDKRRSEFFSNELLTLLKLIDDYQIDYKTLYGSWAGAFGFFQFMPSTIKNYAFDYNKDDFIDASKLKILD
;
A
#
# COMPACT_ATOMS: atom_id res chain seq x y z
N MET A 1 -18.44 12.57 42.18
CA MET A 1 -18.56 11.40 41.25
C MET A 1 -19.58 11.61 40.13
N LYS A 2 -20.82 12.04 40.38
CA LYS A 2 -21.83 12.22 39.30
C LYS A 2 -21.44 13.25 38.21
N LEU A 3 -20.77 14.35 38.55
CA LEU A 3 -20.37 15.39 37.58
C LEU A 3 -19.28 14.90 36.63
N ILE A 4 -18.28 14.16 37.12
CA ILE A 4 -17.19 13.58 36.32
C ILE A 4 -17.75 12.54 35.34
N SER A 5 -18.72 11.73 35.79
CA SER A 5 -19.39 10.75 34.94
C SER A 5 -20.22 11.41 33.82
N GLN A 6 -20.86 12.54 34.10
CA GLN A 6 -21.62 13.31 33.09
C GLN A 6 -20.70 13.96 32.06
N ILE A 7 -19.57 14.54 32.49
CA ILE A 7 -18.57 15.12 31.57
C ILE A 7 -17.95 14.05 30.67
N PHE A 8 -17.62 12.90 31.24
CA PHE A 8 -17.08 11.77 30.47
C PHE A 8 -18.09 11.24 29.44
N PHE A 9 -19.36 11.15 29.81
CA PHE A 9 -20.44 10.72 28.92
C PHE A 9 -20.70 11.73 27.78
N LEU A 10 -20.67 13.05 28.08
CA LEU A 10 -20.78 14.10 27.08
C LEU A 10 -19.60 14.06 26.09
N PHE A 11 -18.38 13.86 26.59
CA PHE A 11 -17.16 13.75 25.78
C PHE A 11 -17.22 12.52 24.87
N LEU A 12 -17.72 11.38 25.35
CA LEU A 12 -17.94 10.18 24.55
C LEU A 12 -18.95 10.39 23.41
N LEU A 13 -20.04 11.12 23.69
CA LEU A 13 -21.06 11.47 22.69
C LEU A 13 -20.52 12.41 21.60
N THR A 14 -19.62 13.34 21.94
CA THR A 14 -19.00 14.24 20.94
C THR A 14 -18.03 13.49 20.01
N ILE A 15 -17.27 12.54 20.55
CA ILE A 15 -16.36 11.69 19.74
C ILE A 15 -17.16 10.80 18.78
N LEU A 16 -18.23 10.18 19.24
CA LEU A 16 -19.11 9.34 18.42
C LEU A 16 -19.77 10.13 17.29
N ASN A 17 -20.21 11.35 17.55
CA ASN A 17 -20.80 12.23 16.53
C ASN A 17 -19.77 12.70 15.50
N CYS A 18 -18.54 13.00 15.90
CA CYS A 18 -17.46 13.38 14.97
C CYS A 18 -17.11 12.23 14.04
N TYR A 19 -16.94 11.03 14.57
CA TYR A 19 -16.63 9.82 13.78
C TYR A 19 -17.76 9.45 12.81
N SER A 20 -19.02 9.63 13.22
CA SER A 20 -20.19 9.40 12.37
C SER A 20 -20.26 10.39 11.20
N SER A 21 -19.96 11.67 11.44
CA SER A 21 -20.00 12.71 10.39
C SER A 21 -18.92 12.54 9.33
N GLU A 22 -17.69 12.11 9.71
CA GLU A 22 -16.62 11.85 8.76
C GLU A 22 -16.93 10.65 7.86
N ASN A 23 -17.48 9.57 8.41
CA ASN A 23 -17.91 8.42 7.61
C ASN A 23 -19.02 8.78 6.60
N ILE A 24 -19.96 9.65 6.97
CA ILE A 24 -21.01 10.13 6.06
C ILE A 24 -20.38 10.94 4.93
N ASN A 25 -19.44 11.83 5.23
CA ASN A 25 -18.75 12.65 4.24
C ASN A 25 -17.85 11.81 3.31
N PHE A 26 -17.15 10.81 3.85
CA PHE A 26 -16.36 9.87 3.08
C PHE A 26 -17.23 9.05 2.10
N ASN A 27 -18.39 8.57 2.55
CA ASN A 27 -19.33 7.86 1.67
C ASN A 27 -19.90 8.76 0.56
N LYS A 28 -20.15 10.04 0.85
CA LYS A 28 -20.54 11.02 -0.16
C LYS A 28 -19.41 11.26 -1.17
N TRP A 29 -18.18 11.40 -0.71
CA TRP A 29 -17.00 11.51 -1.56
C TRP A 29 -16.86 10.26 -2.44
N LYS A 30 -16.98 9.05 -1.89
CA LYS A 30 -16.90 7.78 -2.64
C LYS A 30 -17.90 7.73 -3.79
N LYS A 31 -19.15 8.18 -3.57
CA LYS A 31 -20.18 8.29 -4.63
C LYS A 31 -19.78 9.28 -5.73
N ASN A 32 -19.14 10.39 -5.37
CA ASN A 32 -18.67 11.37 -6.36
C ASN A 32 -17.42 10.83 -7.10
N PHE A 33 -16.52 10.14 -6.39
CA PHE A 33 -15.34 9.53 -6.97
C PHE A 33 -15.68 8.43 -7.98
N LYS A 34 -16.81 7.74 -7.82
CA LYS A 34 -17.33 6.80 -8.81
C LYS A 34 -17.50 7.45 -10.19
N LYS A 35 -18.00 8.67 -10.25
CA LYS A 35 -18.15 9.41 -11.51
C LYS A 35 -16.79 9.68 -12.17
N VAL A 36 -15.78 9.99 -11.34
CA VAL A 36 -14.40 10.20 -11.83
C VAL A 36 -13.82 8.88 -12.36
N ALA A 37 -14.03 7.78 -11.65
CA ALA A 37 -13.56 6.47 -12.07
C ALA A 37 -14.17 6.03 -13.42
N LEU A 38 -15.49 6.18 -13.57
CA LEU A 38 -16.19 5.87 -14.82
C LEU A 38 -15.69 6.76 -15.99
N ALA A 39 -15.41 8.04 -15.73
CA ALA A 39 -14.84 8.95 -16.72
C ALA A 39 -13.38 8.64 -17.08
N ASN A 40 -12.71 7.76 -16.32
CA ASN A 40 -11.37 7.24 -16.58
C ASN A 40 -11.38 5.78 -17.05
N ASP A 41 -12.46 5.38 -17.74
CA ASP A 41 -12.62 4.05 -18.36
C ASP A 41 -12.47 2.87 -17.38
N ILE A 42 -12.91 3.05 -16.12
CA ILE A 42 -13.03 1.99 -15.14
C ILE A 42 -14.47 1.52 -15.14
N SER A 43 -14.72 0.23 -15.28
CA SER A 43 -16.06 -0.31 -15.30
C SER A 43 -16.81 -0.10 -13.97
N GLU A 44 -18.13 0.08 -14.06
CA GLU A 44 -18.98 0.23 -12.88
C GLU A 44 -18.88 -1.00 -11.97
N GLN A 45 -18.81 -2.19 -12.56
CA GLN A 45 -18.69 -3.45 -11.83
C GLN A 45 -17.40 -3.50 -11.02
N THR A 46 -16.25 -3.14 -11.61
CA THR A 46 -14.96 -3.10 -10.90
C THR A 46 -14.98 -2.08 -9.77
N PHE A 47 -15.48 -0.88 -10.03
CA PHE A 47 -15.59 0.13 -8.99
C PHE A 47 -16.44 -0.35 -7.81
N ASP A 48 -17.64 -0.83 -8.08
CA ASP A 48 -18.57 -1.26 -7.04
C ASP A 48 -17.99 -2.44 -6.23
N THR A 49 -17.38 -3.40 -6.90
CA THR A 49 -16.79 -4.56 -6.24
C THR A 49 -15.55 -4.20 -5.41
N ALA A 50 -14.60 -3.48 -5.99
CA ALA A 50 -13.35 -3.12 -5.31
C ALA A 50 -13.58 -2.12 -4.17
N MET A 51 -14.45 -1.12 -4.40
CA MET A 51 -14.74 -0.07 -3.42
C MET A 51 -15.85 -0.42 -2.43
N GLN A 52 -16.48 -1.60 -2.53
CA GLN A 52 -17.56 -2.02 -1.64
C GLN A 52 -17.17 -1.90 -0.16
N ASN A 53 -16.03 -2.45 0.19
CA ASN A 53 -15.52 -2.52 1.55
C ASN A 53 -14.57 -1.37 1.90
N ALA A 54 -14.34 -0.43 0.98
CA ALA A 54 -13.49 0.72 1.22
C ALA A 54 -14.06 1.61 2.34
N ARG A 55 -13.26 1.85 3.37
CA ARG A 55 -13.61 2.59 4.59
C ARG A 55 -12.61 3.69 4.86
N PHE A 56 -13.07 4.72 5.56
CA PHE A 56 -12.21 5.79 6.06
C PHE A 56 -11.31 5.27 7.18
N LEU A 57 -10.00 5.49 7.06
CA LEU A 57 -8.98 5.03 8.00
C LEU A 57 -8.25 6.23 8.63
N PRO A 58 -8.70 6.80 9.76
CA PRO A 58 -8.06 7.96 10.40
C PRO A 58 -6.57 7.76 10.67
N LYS A 59 -6.17 6.53 11.00
CA LYS A 59 -4.78 6.15 11.25
C LYS A 59 -3.86 6.40 10.04
N VAL A 60 -4.39 6.26 8.82
CA VAL A 60 -3.66 6.56 7.58
C VAL A 60 -3.32 8.04 7.50
N ILE A 61 -4.26 8.90 7.90
CA ILE A 61 -4.03 10.36 7.95
C ILE A 61 -2.96 10.72 9.00
N GLU A 62 -2.97 10.05 10.16
CA GLU A 62 -1.92 10.25 11.17
C GLU A 62 -0.54 9.89 10.61
N TYR A 63 -0.41 8.74 9.95
CA TYR A 63 0.85 8.30 9.34
C TYR A 63 1.31 9.25 8.22
N ASP A 64 0.39 9.76 7.39
CA ASP A 64 0.73 10.73 6.35
C ASP A 64 1.28 12.05 6.92
N ARG A 65 0.82 12.46 8.10
CA ARG A 65 1.25 13.69 8.75
C ARG A 65 2.50 13.53 9.61
N PHE A 66 2.78 12.31 10.06
CA PHE A 66 3.93 12.01 10.89
C PHE A 66 4.73 10.86 10.30
N GLN A 67 5.84 11.19 9.63
CA GLN A 67 6.75 10.25 9.00
C GLN A 67 8.07 10.26 9.81
N PRO A 68 8.40 9.16 10.52
CA PRO A 68 9.56 9.10 11.42
C PRO A 68 10.89 9.41 10.74
N GLU A 69 11.03 9.11 9.46
CA GLU A 69 12.23 9.34 8.64
C GLU A 69 12.66 10.82 8.56
N PHE A 70 11.76 11.75 8.79
CA PHE A 70 12.06 13.18 8.85
C PHE A 70 12.58 13.64 10.22
N TYR A 71 12.50 12.77 11.22
CA TYR A 71 12.86 13.08 12.62
C TYR A 71 14.06 12.26 13.13
N GLU A 72 14.48 11.23 12.42
CA GLU A 72 15.65 10.43 12.76
C GLU A 72 16.92 11.03 12.15
N ASP A 73 18.04 11.03 12.91
CA ASP A 73 19.33 11.35 12.35
C ASP A 73 19.81 10.21 11.41
N THR A 74 20.63 10.56 10.42
CA THR A 74 21.09 9.64 9.36
C THR A 74 21.80 8.41 9.92
N LYS A 75 22.61 8.54 10.97
CA LYS A 75 23.37 7.44 11.56
C LYS A 75 22.43 6.41 12.19
N THR A 76 21.45 6.88 12.95
CA THR A 76 20.42 6.04 13.56
C THR A 76 19.56 5.36 12.48
N TYR A 77 19.16 6.12 11.47
CA TYR A 77 18.39 5.61 10.33
C TYR A 77 19.12 4.47 9.62
N ILE A 78 20.38 4.69 9.23
CA ILE A 78 21.22 3.68 8.56
C ILE A 78 21.43 2.47 9.49
N GLY A 79 21.84 2.69 10.74
CA GLY A 79 22.12 1.60 11.69
C GLY A 79 20.93 0.65 11.92
N LYS A 80 19.71 1.18 11.95
CA LYS A 80 18.50 0.36 12.06
C LYS A 80 18.27 -0.51 10.82
N ARG A 81 18.69 -0.05 9.63
CA ARG A 81 18.40 -0.69 8.35
C ARG A 81 19.52 -1.60 7.85
N THR A 82 20.73 -1.47 8.40
CA THR A 82 21.94 -2.23 8.00
C THR A 82 22.51 -3.11 9.12
N SER A 83 21.63 -3.59 10.02
CA SER A 83 22.08 -4.45 11.13
C SER A 83 22.64 -5.78 10.63
N THR A 84 23.64 -6.34 11.36
CA THR A 84 24.22 -7.66 11.09
C THR A 84 23.16 -8.75 10.96
N LYS A 85 22.09 -8.67 11.77
CA LYS A 85 20.96 -9.62 11.69
C LYS A 85 20.23 -9.52 10.33
N LYS A 86 20.03 -8.30 9.81
CA LYS A 86 19.40 -8.09 8.51
C LYS A 86 20.30 -8.54 7.38
N LEU A 87 21.59 -8.27 7.48
CA LEU A 87 22.59 -8.74 6.50
C LEU A 87 22.61 -10.26 6.41
N LYS A 88 22.70 -10.96 7.55
CA LYS A 88 22.64 -12.43 7.59
C LYS A 88 21.36 -12.94 6.92
N LYS A 89 20.22 -12.33 7.24
CA LYS A 89 18.93 -12.71 6.62
C LYS A 89 18.95 -12.54 5.10
N GLY A 90 19.62 -11.52 4.58
CA GLY A 90 19.79 -11.30 3.15
C GLY A 90 20.64 -12.37 2.48
N VAL A 91 21.73 -12.79 3.14
CA VAL A 91 22.56 -13.91 2.67
C VAL A 91 21.74 -15.22 2.65
N ASP A 92 21.09 -15.53 3.79
CA ASP A 92 20.23 -16.73 3.87
C ASP A 92 19.11 -16.73 2.78
N PHE A 93 18.53 -15.56 2.53
CA PHE A 93 17.50 -15.38 1.49
C PHE A 93 18.09 -15.61 0.09
N TYR A 94 19.27 -15.05 -0.20
CA TYR A 94 19.97 -15.28 -1.47
C TYR A 94 20.30 -16.75 -1.67
N GLU A 95 20.88 -17.43 -0.69
CA GLU A 95 21.23 -18.84 -0.80
C GLU A 95 20.02 -19.72 -1.13
N ASN A 96 18.87 -19.44 -0.52
CA ASN A 96 17.62 -20.18 -0.75
C ASN A 96 16.95 -19.85 -2.09
N ASN A 97 17.26 -18.71 -2.73
CA ASN A 97 16.62 -18.23 -3.96
C ASN A 97 17.64 -17.88 -5.06
N SER A 98 18.86 -18.40 -4.98
CA SER A 98 19.98 -18.00 -5.84
C SER A 98 19.70 -18.20 -7.33
N ASN A 99 19.05 -19.29 -7.72
CA ASN A 99 18.70 -19.56 -9.12
C ASN A 99 17.84 -18.43 -9.70
N LEU A 100 16.79 -18.05 -8.97
CA LEU A 100 15.87 -17.00 -9.39
C LEU A 100 16.57 -15.64 -9.43
N ILE A 101 17.29 -15.28 -8.37
CA ILE A 101 17.95 -13.98 -8.24
C ILE A 101 19.02 -13.81 -9.33
N ASN A 102 19.81 -14.84 -9.59
CA ASN A 102 20.81 -14.82 -10.67
C ASN A 102 20.15 -14.77 -12.07
N LEU A 103 18.98 -15.39 -12.24
CA LEU A 103 18.22 -15.29 -13.48
C LEU A 103 17.71 -13.86 -13.72
N VAL A 104 17.20 -13.19 -12.68
CA VAL A 104 16.78 -11.78 -12.74
C VAL A 104 17.96 -10.89 -13.08
N GLU A 105 19.11 -11.04 -12.39
CA GLU A 105 20.34 -10.29 -12.68
C GLU A 105 20.76 -10.47 -14.15
N LYS A 106 20.78 -11.70 -14.63
CA LYS A 106 21.17 -12.02 -16.02
C LYS A 106 20.21 -11.44 -17.05
N ASN A 107 18.90 -11.51 -16.80
CA ASN A 107 17.89 -11.12 -17.81
C ASN A 107 17.63 -9.61 -17.83
N PHE A 108 17.76 -8.95 -16.70
CA PHE A 108 17.38 -7.53 -16.54
C PHE A 108 18.60 -6.61 -16.26
N GLY A 109 19.79 -7.17 -16.05
CA GLY A 109 21.00 -6.36 -15.79
C GLY A 109 20.98 -5.61 -14.45
N VAL A 110 20.15 -6.04 -13.50
CA VAL A 110 20.08 -5.45 -12.16
C VAL A 110 20.95 -6.26 -11.21
N GLU A 111 21.96 -5.60 -10.61
CA GLU A 111 22.85 -6.25 -9.65
C GLU A 111 22.06 -6.87 -8.49
N LYS A 112 22.33 -8.14 -8.22
CA LYS A 112 21.62 -8.88 -7.15
C LYS A 112 21.75 -8.26 -5.77
N GLU A 113 22.88 -7.64 -5.49
CA GLU A 113 23.13 -6.92 -4.23
C GLU A 113 22.19 -5.72 -4.06
N LEU A 114 21.92 -4.99 -5.15
CA LEU A 114 20.96 -3.89 -5.17
C LEU A 114 19.53 -4.42 -4.97
N LEU A 115 19.15 -5.45 -5.71
CA LEU A 115 17.83 -6.09 -5.62
C LEU A 115 17.55 -6.57 -4.19
N LEU A 116 18.51 -7.29 -3.59
CA LEU A 116 18.40 -7.80 -2.23
C LEU A 116 18.39 -6.68 -1.18
N SER A 117 19.16 -5.63 -1.40
CA SER A 117 19.21 -4.48 -0.47
C SER A 117 17.86 -3.77 -0.43
N LEU A 118 17.25 -3.50 -1.58
CA LEU A 118 15.90 -2.91 -1.67
C LEU A 118 14.87 -3.80 -0.97
N MET A 119 14.85 -5.09 -1.29
CA MET A 119 13.94 -6.05 -0.66
C MET A 119 14.13 -6.15 0.86
N GLY A 120 15.38 -6.04 1.32
CA GLY A 120 15.72 -6.00 2.75
C GLY A 120 15.22 -4.74 3.43
N ILE A 121 15.33 -3.59 2.78
CA ILE A 121 14.88 -2.29 3.33
C ILE A 121 13.36 -2.23 3.36
N GLU A 122 12.71 -2.52 2.25
CA GLU A 122 11.27 -2.34 2.07
C GLU A 122 10.44 -3.33 2.89
N THR A 123 10.76 -4.61 2.81
CA THR A 123 9.88 -5.64 3.40
C THR A 123 10.60 -6.63 4.31
N ASN A 124 11.89 -6.37 4.63
CA ASN A 124 12.69 -7.31 5.37
C ASN A 124 12.65 -8.73 4.74
N PHE A 125 12.90 -8.78 3.42
CA PHE A 125 12.85 -10.00 2.59
C PHE A 125 11.47 -10.65 2.61
N GLY A 126 10.42 -9.88 2.34
CA GLY A 126 9.04 -10.33 2.25
C GLY A 126 8.37 -10.74 3.56
N THR A 127 9.06 -10.61 4.71
CA THR A 127 8.44 -10.96 6.01
C THR A 127 7.52 -9.87 6.54
N TYR A 128 7.58 -8.67 5.99
CA TYR A 128 6.76 -7.54 6.41
C TYR A 128 6.32 -6.69 5.21
N VAL A 129 5.29 -7.13 4.55
CA VAL A 129 4.74 -6.47 3.34
C VAL A 129 3.66 -5.42 3.65
N GLY A 130 3.40 -5.18 4.94
CA GLY A 130 2.30 -4.32 5.39
C GLY A 130 1.00 -5.09 5.63
N LYS A 131 0.08 -4.45 6.38
CA LYS A 131 -1.21 -5.05 6.77
C LYS A 131 -2.39 -4.12 6.53
N MET A 132 -2.15 -2.97 5.90
CA MET A 132 -3.20 -2.01 5.60
C MET A 132 -3.94 -2.45 4.34
N ASP A 133 -5.26 -2.32 4.35
CA ASP A 133 -6.07 -2.44 3.16
C ASP A 133 -5.72 -1.31 2.19
N ILE A 134 -5.17 -1.65 1.04
CA ILE A 134 -4.63 -0.68 0.08
C ILE A 134 -5.72 0.21 -0.50
N ILE A 135 -6.86 -0.35 -0.84
CA ILE A 135 -7.98 0.40 -1.41
C ILE A 135 -8.49 1.42 -0.41
N SER A 136 -8.72 1.02 0.85
CA SER A 136 -9.15 1.94 1.91
C SER A 136 -8.10 3.00 2.22
N SER A 137 -6.80 2.64 2.19
CA SER A 137 -5.69 3.57 2.40
C SER A 137 -5.65 4.65 1.32
N LEU A 138 -5.62 4.25 0.06
CA LEU A 138 -5.64 5.17 -1.09
C LEU A 138 -6.91 6.01 -1.12
N ALA A 139 -8.08 5.41 -0.87
CA ALA A 139 -9.35 6.13 -0.81
C ALA A 139 -9.36 7.18 0.32
N THR A 140 -8.81 6.85 1.49
CA THR A 140 -8.68 7.79 2.61
C THR A 140 -7.77 8.97 2.26
N LEU A 141 -6.61 8.71 1.66
CA LEU A 141 -5.65 9.74 1.25
C LEU A 141 -6.16 10.57 0.05
N SER A 142 -6.94 9.97 -0.83
CA SER A 142 -7.64 10.69 -1.92
C SER A 142 -8.72 11.61 -1.38
N TYR A 143 -9.42 11.20 -0.32
CA TYR A 143 -10.41 12.02 0.37
C TYR A 143 -9.77 13.16 1.16
N ASP A 144 -8.57 12.95 1.75
CA ASP A 144 -7.83 13.98 2.49
C ASP A 144 -7.26 15.05 1.54
N LYS A 145 -7.37 16.33 1.92
CA LYS A 145 -7.04 17.45 1.04
C LYS A 145 -5.54 17.61 0.75
N ARG A 146 -4.66 17.07 1.60
CA ARG A 146 -3.23 17.38 1.57
C ARG A 146 -2.53 16.96 0.28
N ARG A 147 -2.78 15.73 -0.18
CA ARG A 147 -2.18 15.15 -1.39
C ARG A 147 -3.23 14.40 -2.23
N SER A 148 -4.48 14.93 -2.24
CA SER A 148 -5.63 14.23 -2.82
C SER A 148 -5.47 13.91 -4.30
N GLU A 149 -4.86 14.80 -5.08
CA GLU A 149 -4.63 14.58 -6.50
C GLU A 149 -3.71 13.38 -6.74
N PHE A 150 -2.56 13.35 -6.07
CA PHE A 150 -1.61 12.24 -6.17
C PHE A 150 -2.27 10.89 -5.82
N PHE A 151 -2.93 10.82 -4.67
CA PHE A 151 -3.53 9.56 -4.22
C PHE A 151 -4.79 9.19 -5.00
N SER A 152 -5.52 10.16 -5.56
CA SER A 152 -6.61 9.88 -6.49
C SER A 152 -6.12 9.23 -7.78
N ASN A 153 -4.99 9.69 -8.32
CA ASN A 153 -4.36 9.10 -9.49
C ASN A 153 -3.85 7.67 -9.20
N GLU A 154 -3.26 7.45 -8.01
CA GLU A 154 -2.85 6.09 -7.60
C GLU A 154 -4.05 5.15 -7.43
N LEU A 155 -5.15 5.64 -6.85
CA LEU A 155 -6.38 4.85 -6.70
C LEU A 155 -7.01 4.53 -8.05
N LEU A 156 -7.10 5.51 -8.97
CA LEU A 156 -7.60 5.27 -10.33
C LEU A 156 -6.73 4.25 -11.08
N THR A 157 -5.41 4.39 -10.94
CA THR A 157 -4.47 3.43 -11.55
C THR A 157 -4.66 2.03 -10.99
N LEU A 158 -4.81 1.89 -9.66
CA LEU A 158 -5.09 0.59 -9.05
C LEU A 158 -6.41 -0.02 -9.52
N LEU A 159 -7.47 0.79 -9.56
CA LEU A 159 -8.78 0.33 -10.05
C LEU A 159 -8.72 -0.10 -11.52
N LYS A 160 -7.90 0.58 -12.34
CA LYS A 160 -7.70 0.19 -13.73
C LYS A 160 -6.93 -1.12 -13.86
N LEU A 161 -5.89 -1.34 -13.06
CA LEU A 161 -5.16 -2.62 -13.01
C LEU A 161 -6.08 -3.80 -12.58
N ILE A 162 -7.04 -3.53 -11.69
CA ILE A 162 -8.05 -4.51 -11.28
C ILE A 162 -9.06 -4.76 -12.42
N ASP A 163 -9.50 -3.71 -13.11
CA ASP A 163 -10.45 -3.77 -14.21
C ASP A 163 -9.89 -4.56 -15.41
N ASP A 164 -8.60 -4.38 -15.67
CA ASP A 164 -7.85 -5.11 -16.70
C ASP A 164 -7.45 -6.53 -16.27
N TYR A 165 -7.94 -7.01 -15.12
CA TYR A 165 -7.64 -8.33 -14.52
C TYR A 165 -6.16 -8.61 -14.24
N GLN A 166 -5.33 -7.59 -14.19
CA GLN A 166 -3.89 -7.72 -13.95
C GLN A 166 -3.55 -7.93 -12.47
N ILE A 167 -4.44 -7.56 -11.55
CA ILE A 167 -4.22 -7.67 -10.09
C ILE A 167 -5.49 -8.16 -9.40
N ASP A 168 -5.34 -9.09 -8.46
CA ASP A 168 -6.44 -9.53 -7.58
C ASP A 168 -6.60 -8.57 -6.38
N TYR A 169 -7.71 -7.83 -6.36
CA TYR A 169 -8.02 -6.87 -5.29
C TYR A 169 -8.23 -7.52 -3.91
N LYS A 170 -8.56 -8.82 -3.84
CA LYS A 170 -8.84 -9.52 -2.57
C LYS A 170 -7.60 -9.72 -1.71
N THR A 171 -6.42 -9.64 -2.30
CA THR A 171 -5.13 -9.87 -1.64
C THR A 171 -4.30 -8.60 -1.46
N LEU A 172 -4.90 -7.42 -1.73
CA LEU A 172 -4.19 -6.14 -1.71
C LEU A 172 -4.02 -5.59 -0.29
N TYR A 173 -3.02 -6.09 0.40
CA TYR A 173 -2.52 -5.55 1.66
C TYR A 173 -1.10 -5.02 1.51
N GLY A 174 -0.81 -3.92 2.18
CA GLY A 174 0.49 -3.27 2.06
C GLY A 174 0.71 -2.14 3.06
N SER A 175 1.38 -1.08 2.62
CA SER A 175 1.65 0.10 3.43
C SER A 175 0.41 0.99 3.61
N TRP A 176 0.50 1.91 4.57
CA TRP A 176 -0.52 2.95 4.78
C TRP A 176 -0.65 3.91 3.59
N ALA A 177 0.40 4.07 2.79
CA ALA A 177 0.44 4.96 1.62
C ALA A 177 -0.04 4.29 0.32
N GLY A 178 -0.41 3.01 0.35
CA GLY A 178 -0.90 2.31 -0.84
C GLY A 178 0.17 1.54 -1.63
N ALA A 179 1.41 1.46 -1.11
CA ALA A 179 2.46 0.63 -1.71
C ALA A 179 2.30 -0.83 -1.27
N PHE A 180 2.60 -1.79 -2.16
CA PHE A 180 2.44 -3.21 -1.89
C PHE A 180 3.50 -4.08 -2.58
N GLY A 181 3.49 -5.37 -2.22
CA GLY A 181 4.45 -6.34 -2.73
C GLY A 181 5.82 -6.29 -2.05
N PHE A 182 6.75 -7.10 -2.53
CA PHE A 182 8.08 -7.25 -1.94
C PHE A 182 8.92 -5.98 -1.97
N PHE A 183 8.70 -5.12 -2.97
CA PHE A 183 9.43 -3.88 -3.20
C PHE A 183 8.61 -2.63 -2.87
N GLN A 184 7.42 -2.79 -2.28
CA GLN A 184 6.55 -1.68 -1.89
C GLN A 184 6.32 -0.67 -3.01
N PHE A 185 5.98 -1.16 -4.20
CA PHE A 185 5.68 -0.29 -5.34
C PHE A 185 4.28 0.31 -5.23
N MET A 186 4.17 1.55 -5.69
CA MET A 186 2.88 2.21 -5.88
C MET A 186 2.17 1.66 -7.13
N PRO A 187 0.84 1.74 -7.20
CA PRO A 187 0.08 1.29 -8.39
C PRO A 187 0.61 1.84 -9.70
N SER A 188 0.98 3.12 -9.76
CA SER A 188 1.57 3.74 -10.95
C SER A 188 2.91 3.13 -11.36
N THR A 189 3.74 2.75 -10.39
CA THR A 189 5.00 2.06 -10.67
C THR A 189 4.74 0.68 -11.28
N ILE A 190 3.78 -0.06 -10.74
CA ILE A 190 3.40 -1.37 -11.29
C ILE A 190 2.86 -1.21 -12.70
N LYS A 191 1.93 -0.29 -12.93
CA LYS A 191 1.37 -0.04 -14.27
C LYS A 191 2.44 0.27 -15.31
N ASN A 192 3.47 1.04 -14.94
CA ASN A 192 4.46 1.53 -15.89
C ASN A 192 5.64 0.57 -16.11
N TYR A 193 5.96 -0.28 -15.14
CA TYR A 193 7.21 -1.04 -15.13
C TYR A 193 7.04 -2.53 -14.83
N ALA A 194 5.90 -2.98 -14.30
CA ALA A 194 5.70 -4.40 -14.05
C ALA A 194 5.56 -5.15 -15.37
N PHE A 195 6.10 -6.33 -15.38
CA PHE A 195 6.14 -7.21 -16.52
C PHE A 195 5.60 -8.58 -16.12
N ASP A 196 4.63 -9.09 -16.86
CA ASP A 196 4.14 -10.45 -16.73
C ASP A 196 5.18 -11.40 -17.32
N TYR A 197 6.02 -11.96 -16.45
CA TYR A 197 7.16 -12.77 -16.86
C TYR A 197 6.76 -14.19 -17.31
N ASN A 198 5.76 -14.77 -16.66
CA ASN A 198 5.28 -16.12 -16.95
C ASN A 198 4.18 -16.17 -18.02
N LYS A 199 3.70 -15.00 -18.49
CA LYS A 199 2.69 -14.82 -19.53
C LYS A 199 1.34 -15.48 -19.18
N ASP A 200 0.94 -15.35 -17.92
CA ASP A 200 -0.38 -15.78 -17.44
C ASP A 200 -1.43 -14.68 -17.40
N ASP A 201 -1.09 -13.50 -17.96
CA ASP A 201 -1.88 -12.27 -17.99
C ASP A 201 -2.12 -11.65 -16.60
N PHE A 202 -1.32 -12.05 -15.59
CA PHE A 202 -1.46 -11.59 -14.22
C PHE A 202 -0.15 -11.06 -13.64
N ILE A 203 -0.21 -9.95 -12.89
CA ILE A 203 0.95 -9.37 -12.22
C ILE A 203 0.92 -9.74 -10.74
N ASP A 204 1.69 -10.76 -10.34
CA ASP A 204 1.79 -11.18 -8.95
C ASP A 204 2.90 -10.43 -8.20
N ALA A 205 2.59 -9.21 -7.75
CA ALA A 205 3.52 -8.38 -6.97
C ALA A 205 3.72 -8.88 -5.52
N SER A 206 2.91 -9.83 -5.07
CA SER A 206 2.87 -10.30 -3.68
C SER A 206 3.54 -11.65 -3.43
N LYS A 207 3.92 -12.39 -4.48
CA LYS A 207 4.52 -13.72 -4.38
C LYS A 207 5.81 -13.80 -5.17
N LEU A 208 6.82 -14.46 -4.62
CA LEU A 208 8.02 -14.88 -5.33
C LEU A 208 7.73 -16.15 -6.18
N LYS A 209 6.62 -16.15 -6.89
CA LYS A 209 6.30 -17.19 -7.86
C LYS A 209 6.74 -16.74 -9.24
N ILE A 210 7.97 -17.04 -9.60
CA ILE A 210 8.47 -16.71 -10.93
C ILE A 210 8.59 -17.97 -11.79
N LEU A 211 8.53 -19.15 -11.22
CA LEU A 211 8.71 -20.41 -11.97
C LEU A 211 7.86 -21.51 -11.31
N ASP A 212 6.67 -21.74 -11.80
CA ASP A 212 6.02 -23.05 -11.86
C ASP A 212 5.67 -23.33 -13.31
#